data_ca9d5a2b91bd33ccb3f86d7ba1194fac
#
_entry.id   ca9d5a2b91bd33ccb3f86d7ba1194fac
#
_cell.length_a   1.000
_cell.length_b   1.000
_cell.length_c   1.000
_cell.angle_alpha   90.00
_cell.angle_beta   90.00
_cell.angle_gamma   90.00
#
_symmetry.space_group_name_H-M   'P 1'
#
loop_
_entity.id
_entity.type
_entity.pdbx_description
1 polymer ?
#
loop_
_entity_poly.entity_id
_entity_poly.type
_entity_poly.pdbx_seq_one_letter_code
_entity_poly.pdbx_strand_id
1 'polypeptide(L)'
;MKMKKLVLTACLLGASFAALADAKSDCRAAAGSYLTGTVVSGPTFASGQMLNGVELSHTHVRLRADQDGRTYDVAMDNVYAYGYDYAGEDVPSPLNTIQRGDRLQLCGQLYTSGVGIHWVHPNCGAQPTSRQPNGWVKKIYSDGTVSDNYEANTEYCQLWQ
;
A
#
# COMPACT_ATOMS: atom_id res chain seq x y z
N MET A 1 -41.78 -40.25 9.28
CA MET A 1 -40.39 -40.00 9.70
C MET A 1 -39.83 -38.92 8.77
N LYS A 2 -39.75 -37.64 9.24
CA LYS A 2 -39.27 -36.49 8.43
C LYS A 2 -37.79 -36.29 8.73
N MET A 3 -36.95 -36.60 7.75
CA MET A 3 -35.51 -36.30 7.81
C MET A 3 -35.28 -34.78 7.68
N LYS A 4 -34.78 -34.14 8.73
CA LYS A 4 -34.31 -32.75 8.68
C LYS A 4 -32.96 -32.72 7.95
N LYS A 5 -32.91 -32.02 6.79
CA LYS A 5 -31.67 -31.71 6.11
C LYS A 5 -30.91 -30.66 6.94
N LEU A 6 -29.79 -31.09 7.50
CA LEU A 6 -28.82 -30.20 8.14
C LEU A 6 -28.05 -29.51 7.01
N VAL A 7 -28.30 -28.20 6.81
CA VAL A 7 -27.51 -27.39 5.89
C VAL A 7 -26.23 -26.98 6.63
N LEU A 8 -25.13 -27.52 6.17
CA LEU A 8 -23.80 -27.18 6.66
C LEU A 8 -23.39 -25.82 6.07
N THR A 9 -23.57 -24.75 6.84
CA THR A 9 -22.99 -23.42 6.52
C THR A 9 -21.65 -23.33 7.23
N ALA A 10 -20.59 -23.73 6.55
CA ALA A 10 -19.23 -23.60 7.06
C ALA A 10 -18.29 -23.06 5.98
N CYS A 11 -17.45 -22.10 6.42
CA CYS A 11 -16.17 -21.69 5.83
C CYS A 11 -16.19 -20.72 4.63
N LEU A 12 -16.60 -19.47 4.87
CA LEU A 12 -16.12 -18.34 4.06
C LEU A 12 -15.13 -17.43 4.82
N LEU A 13 -14.90 -17.65 6.11
CA LEU A 13 -13.99 -16.83 6.92
C LEU A 13 -12.51 -17.25 6.85
N GLY A 14 -12.21 -18.45 6.35
CA GLY A 14 -10.83 -18.98 6.34
C GLY A 14 -9.91 -18.40 5.26
N ALA A 15 -10.44 -18.01 4.11
CA ALA A 15 -9.62 -17.58 2.97
C ALA A 15 -8.97 -16.21 3.18
N SER A 16 -9.64 -15.28 3.87
CA SER A 16 -9.13 -13.92 4.09
C SER A 16 -7.95 -13.90 5.06
N PHE A 17 -7.92 -14.75 6.07
CA PHE A 17 -6.81 -14.82 7.04
C PHE A 17 -5.55 -15.43 6.42
N ALA A 18 -5.68 -16.41 5.53
CA ALA A 18 -4.54 -17.00 4.83
C ALA A 18 -3.86 -15.98 3.91
N ALA A 19 -4.63 -15.23 3.10
CA ALA A 19 -4.09 -14.22 2.20
C ALA A 19 -3.34 -13.07 2.92
N LEU A 20 -3.81 -12.66 4.11
CA LEU A 20 -3.13 -11.64 4.91
C LEU A 20 -1.85 -12.18 5.56
N ALA A 21 -1.84 -13.46 5.96
CA ALA A 21 -0.65 -14.10 6.52
C ALA A 21 0.46 -14.23 5.46
N ASP A 22 0.10 -14.60 4.22
CA ASP A 22 1.01 -14.67 3.09
C ASP A 22 1.58 -13.29 2.74
N ALA A 23 0.75 -12.24 2.66
CA ALA A 23 1.18 -10.88 2.39
C ALA A 23 2.17 -10.35 3.44
N LYS A 24 1.98 -10.69 4.73
CA LYS A 24 2.92 -10.33 5.79
C LYS A 24 4.26 -11.06 5.63
N SER A 25 4.24 -12.33 5.21
CA SER A 25 5.44 -13.11 4.94
C SER A 25 6.19 -12.55 3.74
N ASP A 26 5.47 -12.21 2.65
CA ASP A 26 6.03 -11.61 1.45
C ASP A 26 6.69 -10.25 1.73
N CYS A 27 6.04 -9.42 2.56
CA CYS A 27 6.61 -8.14 2.98
C CYS A 27 7.90 -8.32 3.78
N ARG A 28 7.96 -9.33 4.65
CA ARG A 28 9.20 -9.66 5.38
C ARG A 28 10.30 -10.11 4.44
N ALA A 29 9.99 -10.94 3.45
CA ALA A 29 10.95 -11.36 2.41
C ALA A 29 11.43 -10.18 1.56
N ALA A 30 10.58 -9.16 1.38
CA ALA A 30 10.90 -7.89 0.74
C ALA A 30 11.63 -6.88 1.66
N ALA A 31 12.05 -7.30 2.87
CA ALA A 31 12.71 -6.52 3.91
C ALA A 31 11.89 -5.33 4.45
N GLY A 32 10.57 -5.34 4.25
CA GLY A 32 9.66 -4.27 4.65
C GLY A 32 8.94 -4.52 5.97
N SER A 33 8.30 -3.46 6.46
CA SER A 33 7.34 -3.47 7.56
C SER A 33 5.93 -3.56 6.98
N TYR A 34 5.14 -4.51 7.46
CA TYR A 34 3.78 -4.77 7.01
C TYR A 34 2.76 -4.05 7.88
N LEU A 35 1.85 -3.30 7.26
CA LEU A 35 0.69 -2.70 7.91
C LEU A 35 -0.59 -3.03 7.13
N THR A 36 -1.69 -3.21 7.87
CA THR A 36 -3.05 -3.15 7.35
C THR A 36 -3.85 -2.14 8.15
N GLY A 37 -4.87 -1.54 7.55
CA GLY A 37 -5.70 -0.58 8.26
C GLY A 37 -6.78 0.02 7.42
N THR A 38 -7.49 0.98 8.03
CA THR A 38 -8.57 1.73 7.40
C THR A 38 -8.13 3.18 7.16
N VAL A 39 -8.34 3.67 5.96
CA VAL A 39 -8.08 5.07 5.59
C VAL A 39 -9.05 5.98 6.36
N VAL A 40 -8.51 6.92 7.11
CA VAL A 40 -9.30 7.89 7.91
C VAL A 40 -9.32 9.27 7.28
N SER A 41 -8.35 9.62 6.43
CA SER A 41 -8.35 10.84 5.60
C SER A 41 -7.36 10.74 4.43
N GLY A 42 -7.51 11.64 3.46
CA GLY A 42 -6.77 11.67 2.19
C GLY A 42 -7.58 11.03 1.05
N PRO A 43 -6.99 10.90 -0.15
CA PRO A 43 -5.61 11.23 -0.50
C PRO A 43 -5.38 12.74 -0.64
N THR A 44 -4.16 13.18 -0.39
CA THR A 44 -3.72 14.56 -0.58
C THR A 44 -2.37 14.60 -1.29
N PHE A 45 -2.23 15.51 -2.25
CA PHE A 45 -0.97 15.75 -2.95
C PHE A 45 0.00 16.53 -2.08
N ALA A 46 1.29 16.21 -2.19
CA ALA A 46 2.39 16.98 -1.64
C ALA A 46 3.52 17.09 -2.67
N SER A 47 3.98 18.31 -2.93
CA SER A 47 5.13 18.56 -3.78
C SER A 47 6.39 17.91 -3.20
N GLY A 48 7.32 17.53 -4.08
CA GLY A 48 8.57 16.90 -3.72
C GLY A 48 9.78 17.62 -4.29
N GLN A 49 10.94 17.00 -4.12
CA GLN A 49 12.18 17.49 -4.70
C GLN A 49 12.26 17.17 -6.19
N MET A 50 12.97 18.01 -6.93
CA MET A 50 13.29 17.73 -8.33
C MET A 50 14.53 16.84 -8.42
N LEU A 51 14.43 15.75 -9.19
CA LEU A 51 15.54 14.87 -9.53
C LEU A 51 15.59 14.72 -11.06
N ASN A 52 16.65 15.20 -11.68
CA ASN A 52 16.85 15.15 -13.15
C ASN A 52 15.64 15.67 -13.96
N GLY A 53 14.98 16.74 -13.47
CA GLY A 53 13.83 17.35 -14.11
C GLY A 53 12.48 16.68 -13.84
N VAL A 54 12.45 15.65 -12.97
CA VAL A 54 11.25 14.96 -12.51
C VAL A 54 10.96 15.34 -11.06
N GLU A 55 9.75 15.77 -10.75
CA GLU A 55 9.34 16.04 -9.38
C GLU A 55 9.02 14.75 -8.64
N LEU A 56 9.68 14.51 -7.52
CA LEU A 56 9.41 13.39 -6.63
C LEU A 56 8.28 13.76 -5.65
N SER A 57 7.11 14.04 -6.20
CA SER A 57 5.92 14.36 -5.41
C SER A 57 5.32 13.12 -4.74
N HIS A 58 4.50 13.35 -3.70
CA HIS A 58 3.92 12.30 -2.90
C HIS A 58 2.40 12.43 -2.81
N THR A 59 1.74 11.30 -2.62
CA THR A 59 0.36 11.23 -2.16
C THR A 59 0.33 10.75 -0.72
N HIS A 60 -0.34 11.49 0.15
CA HIS A 60 -0.48 11.14 1.55
C HIS A 60 -1.90 10.69 1.89
N VAL A 61 -2.01 9.61 2.67
CA VAL A 61 -3.25 9.22 3.35
C VAL A 61 -2.98 9.00 4.84
N ARG A 62 -4.01 9.18 5.67
CA ARG A 62 -3.95 8.80 7.09
C ARG A 62 -4.61 7.45 7.25
N LEU A 63 -3.87 6.45 7.75
CA LEU A 63 -4.30 5.08 7.93
C LEU A 63 -4.34 4.73 9.43
N ARG A 64 -5.50 4.32 9.94
CA ARG A 64 -5.58 3.72 11.28
C ARG A 64 -5.22 2.24 11.17
N ALA A 65 -4.05 1.88 11.71
CA ALA A 65 -3.50 0.54 11.60
C ALA A 65 -4.23 -0.46 12.51
N ASP A 66 -4.41 -1.69 12.00
CA ASP A 66 -5.01 -2.79 12.74
C ASP A 66 -4.06 -3.34 13.81
N GLN A 67 -2.75 -3.20 13.61
CA GLN A 67 -1.71 -3.78 14.45
C GLN A 67 -1.65 -3.16 15.85
N ASP A 68 -1.90 -1.85 15.95
CA ASP A 68 -1.73 -1.09 17.20
C ASP A 68 -2.77 0.01 17.42
N GLY A 69 -3.72 0.19 16.47
CA GLY A 69 -4.76 1.21 16.51
C GLY A 69 -4.28 2.64 16.29
N ARG A 70 -2.97 2.85 16.04
CA ARG A 70 -2.40 4.19 15.79
C ARG A 70 -2.74 4.66 14.38
N THR A 71 -2.72 5.98 14.20
CA THR A 71 -2.90 6.58 12.87
C THR A 71 -1.55 6.90 12.26
N TYR A 72 -1.23 6.21 11.18
CA TYR A 72 -0.01 6.37 10.40
C TYR A 72 -0.23 7.37 9.27
N ASP A 73 0.77 8.19 9.02
CA ASP A 73 0.93 8.87 7.75
C ASP A 73 1.51 7.86 6.74
N VAL A 74 0.87 7.72 5.59
CA VAL A 74 1.33 6.87 4.50
C VAL A 74 1.75 7.79 3.36
N ALA A 75 3.05 7.87 3.10
CA ALA A 75 3.59 8.62 1.97
C ALA A 75 3.86 7.66 0.81
N MET A 76 3.14 7.89 -0.28
CA MET A 76 3.25 7.14 -1.54
C MET A 76 3.95 8.02 -2.57
N ASP A 77 4.97 7.48 -3.25
CA ASP A 77 5.75 8.21 -4.25
C ASP A 77 5.03 8.22 -5.59
N ASN A 78 4.51 9.37 -6.01
CA ASN A 78 3.67 9.51 -7.20
C ASN A 78 4.32 8.98 -8.49
N VAL A 79 5.64 9.02 -8.61
CA VAL A 79 6.38 8.51 -9.77
C VAL A 79 6.21 7.00 -10.02
N TYR A 80 5.79 6.24 -9.01
CA TYR A 80 5.47 4.82 -9.14
C TYR A 80 4.00 4.54 -9.44
N ALA A 81 3.14 5.57 -9.52
CA ALA A 81 1.77 5.43 -9.99
C ALA A 81 1.70 5.57 -11.51
N TYR A 82 0.90 4.72 -12.20
CA TYR A 82 0.81 4.74 -13.67
C TYR A 82 0.27 6.05 -14.25
N GLY A 83 -0.55 6.77 -13.50
CA GLY A 83 -1.11 8.05 -13.90
C GLY A 83 -0.27 9.26 -13.51
N TYR A 84 0.99 9.05 -13.13
CA TYR A 84 1.88 10.16 -12.76
C TYR A 84 2.13 11.09 -13.95
N ASP A 85 2.01 12.39 -13.68
CA ASP A 85 2.35 13.47 -14.60
C ASP A 85 3.31 14.43 -13.89
N TYR A 86 4.54 14.52 -14.38
CA TYR A 86 5.59 15.34 -13.79
C TYR A 86 5.30 16.85 -13.81
N ALA A 87 4.34 17.27 -14.62
CA ALA A 87 3.89 18.67 -14.73
C ALA A 87 2.61 18.95 -13.94
N GLY A 88 1.96 17.90 -13.39
CA GLY A 88 0.72 17.99 -12.61
C GLY A 88 0.96 18.07 -11.12
N GLU A 89 0.08 18.78 -10.42
CA GLU A 89 0.04 18.87 -8.96
C GLU A 89 -1.14 18.07 -8.36
N ASP A 90 -1.61 17.06 -9.08
CA ASP A 90 -2.73 16.22 -8.71
C ASP A 90 -2.29 14.85 -8.20
N VAL A 91 -3.13 14.23 -7.37
CA VAL A 91 -2.95 12.84 -6.97
C VAL A 91 -3.13 11.93 -8.20
N PRO A 92 -2.10 11.16 -8.61
CA PRO A 92 -2.18 10.35 -9.82
C PRO A 92 -3.05 9.10 -9.64
N SER A 93 -3.59 8.58 -10.76
CA SER A 93 -4.23 7.27 -10.76
C SER A 93 -3.18 6.15 -10.61
N PRO A 94 -3.46 5.07 -9.85
CA PRO A 94 -4.72 4.76 -9.14
C PRO A 94 -4.82 5.34 -7.73
N LEU A 95 -3.82 6.08 -7.23
CA LEU A 95 -3.80 6.61 -5.86
C LEU A 95 -5.00 7.54 -5.57
N ASN A 96 -5.48 8.26 -6.58
CA ASN A 96 -6.66 9.14 -6.50
C ASN A 96 -7.99 8.39 -6.28
N THR A 97 -7.99 7.07 -6.41
CA THR A 97 -9.18 6.24 -6.14
C THR A 97 -9.30 5.82 -4.68
N ILE A 98 -8.26 6.06 -3.87
CA ILE A 98 -8.28 5.76 -2.44
C ILE A 98 -9.25 6.73 -1.76
N GLN A 99 -10.10 6.21 -0.86
CA GLN A 99 -11.11 6.99 -0.16
C GLN A 99 -11.11 6.68 1.33
N ARG A 100 -11.63 7.62 2.11
CA ARG A 100 -11.91 7.36 3.53
C ARG A 100 -12.82 6.14 3.67
N GLY A 101 -12.44 5.21 4.55
CA GLY A 101 -13.13 3.94 4.78
C GLY A 101 -12.53 2.77 4.01
N ASP A 102 -11.70 3.03 3.00
CA ASP A 102 -11.00 1.96 2.29
C ASP A 102 -10.06 1.20 3.22
N ARG A 103 -9.94 -0.08 2.96
CA ARG A 103 -8.96 -0.95 3.63
C ARG A 103 -7.72 -1.08 2.76
N LEU A 104 -6.56 -0.81 3.34
CA LEU A 104 -5.28 -0.98 2.66
C LEU A 104 -4.40 -2.01 3.36
N GLN A 105 -3.55 -2.66 2.59
CA GLN A 105 -2.36 -3.37 3.07
C GLN A 105 -1.12 -2.76 2.43
N LEU A 106 -0.07 -2.62 3.22
CA LEU A 106 1.14 -1.91 2.88
C LEU A 106 2.37 -2.73 3.26
N CYS A 107 3.39 -2.64 2.44
CA CYS A 107 4.74 -3.06 2.75
C CYS A 107 5.69 -1.91 2.46
N GLY A 108 6.46 -1.47 3.44
CA GLY A 108 7.33 -0.32 3.25
C GLY A 108 8.30 -0.12 4.41
N GLN A 109 8.87 1.06 4.49
CA GLN A 109 9.76 1.49 5.56
C GLN A 109 9.00 2.36 6.56
N LEU A 110 9.02 2.00 7.84
CA LEU A 110 8.50 2.88 8.89
C LEU A 110 9.38 4.13 9.01
N TYR A 111 8.76 5.27 9.34
CA TYR A 111 9.49 6.49 9.63
C TYR A 111 10.47 6.28 10.79
N THR A 112 11.64 6.89 10.68
CA THR A 112 12.63 6.93 11.76
C THR A 112 12.22 7.86 12.89
N SER A 113 11.33 8.82 12.62
CA SER A 113 10.76 9.76 13.58
C SER A 113 9.30 10.01 13.24
N GLY A 114 8.43 10.02 14.26
CA GLY A 114 6.98 10.14 14.07
C GLY A 114 6.30 8.80 13.80
N VAL A 115 5.05 8.86 13.33
CA VAL A 115 4.20 7.69 13.06
C VAL A 115 3.82 7.70 11.59
N GLY A 116 4.53 6.95 10.79
CA GLY A 116 4.28 6.86 9.36
C GLY A 116 5.04 5.72 8.70
N ILE A 117 4.72 5.51 7.44
CA ILE A 117 5.33 4.55 6.55
C ILE A 117 5.50 5.19 5.18
N HIS A 118 6.64 4.96 4.56
CA HIS A 118 6.96 5.36 3.19
C HIS A 118 7.69 4.22 2.47
N TRP A 119 8.23 4.50 1.28
CA TRP A 119 8.87 3.46 0.46
C TRP A 119 7.94 2.25 0.24
N VAL A 120 6.65 2.55 -0.03
CA VAL A 120 5.62 1.54 -0.29
C VAL A 120 5.54 1.19 -1.79
N HIS A 121 6.69 1.21 -2.46
CA HIS A 121 6.89 1.03 -3.89
C HIS A 121 8.05 0.05 -4.18
N PRO A 122 8.21 -0.43 -5.44
CA PRO A 122 9.34 -1.26 -5.83
C PRO A 122 10.69 -0.56 -5.61
N ASN A 123 11.72 -1.33 -5.29
CA ASN A 123 13.09 -0.83 -5.12
C ASN A 123 13.93 -0.88 -6.41
N CYS A 124 13.28 -0.88 -7.57
CA CYS A 124 13.91 -0.82 -8.90
C CYS A 124 14.96 -1.93 -9.17
N GLY A 125 14.74 -3.11 -8.60
CA GLY A 125 15.61 -4.30 -8.82
C GLY A 125 16.85 -4.35 -7.93
N ALA A 126 17.04 -3.39 -7.02
CA ALA A 126 18.08 -3.49 -6.01
C ALA A 126 17.79 -4.63 -5.01
N GLN A 127 18.81 -5.10 -4.29
CA GLN A 127 18.58 -6.04 -3.18
C GLN A 127 17.80 -5.34 -2.07
N PRO A 128 16.65 -5.88 -1.64
CA PRO A 128 15.85 -5.27 -0.59
C PRO A 128 16.59 -5.17 0.74
N THR A 129 16.48 -4.03 1.39
CA THR A 129 16.97 -3.78 2.74
C THR A 129 15.89 -3.12 3.58
N SER A 130 16.06 -3.07 4.90
CA SER A 130 15.09 -2.38 5.78
C SER A 130 14.97 -0.87 5.53
N ARG A 131 15.95 -0.26 4.85
CA ARG A 131 15.91 1.15 4.42
C ARG A 131 15.36 1.35 3.02
N GLN A 132 15.41 0.30 2.20
CA GLN A 132 14.96 0.28 0.82
C GLN A 132 14.26 -1.05 0.54
N PRO A 133 13.11 -1.31 1.16
CA PRO A 133 12.35 -2.53 0.91
C PRO A 133 11.82 -2.56 -0.52
N ASN A 134 11.52 -3.75 -1.02
CA ASN A 134 10.73 -3.89 -2.24
C ASN A 134 9.24 -3.80 -1.87
N GLY A 135 8.77 -2.56 -1.66
CA GLY A 135 7.47 -2.27 -1.07
C GLY A 135 6.30 -2.33 -2.05
N TRP A 136 5.12 -2.12 -1.49
CA TRP A 136 3.88 -2.04 -2.24
C TRP A 136 2.73 -1.46 -1.40
N VAL A 137 1.70 -0.95 -2.08
CA VAL A 137 0.42 -0.54 -1.51
C VAL A 137 -0.72 -1.16 -2.31
N LYS A 138 -1.65 -1.83 -1.62
CA LYS A 138 -2.78 -2.52 -2.24
C LYS A 138 -4.06 -2.25 -1.46
N LYS A 139 -5.18 -2.20 -2.17
CA LYS A 139 -6.52 -2.09 -1.58
C LYS A 139 -7.09 -3.47 -1.29
N ILE A 140 -7.69 -3.64 -0.13
CA ILE A 140 -8.46 -4.84 0.24
C ILE A 140 -9.93 -4.53 0.02
N TYR A 141 -10.60 -5.28 -0.84
CA TYR A 141 -12.03 -5.12 -1.13
C TYR A 141 -12.89 -5.81 -0.07
N SER A 142 -14.18 -5.48 -0.06
CA SER A 142 -15.15 -6.01 0.94
C SER A 142 -15.37 -7.52 0.84
N ASP A 143 -15.11 -8.12 -0.32
CA ASP A 143 -15.15 -9.57 -0.54
C ASP A 143 -13.86 -10.28 -0.10
N GLY A 144 -12.87 -9.54 0.38
CA GLY A 144 -11.56 -10.03 0.81
C GLY A 144 -10.53 -10.16 -0.32
N THR A 145 -10.90 -9.86 -1.56
CA THR A 145 -9.92 -9.78 -2.65
C THR A 145 -9.01 -8.57 -2.50
N VAL A 146 -7.86 -8.59 -3.18
CA VAL A 146 -6.84 -7.56 -3.08
C VAL A 146 -6.51 -7.05 -4.47
N SER A 147 -6.34 -5.73 -4.60
CA SER A 147 -5.94 -5.09 -5.86
C SER A 147 -4.50 -5.45 -6.25
N ASP A 148 -4.14 -5.12 -7.48
CA ASP A 148 -2.75 -4.96 -7.88
C ASP A 148 -2.07 -3.87 -7.03
N ASN A 149 -0.73 -3.83 -7.08
CA ASN A 149 0.03 -2.78 -6.43
C ASN A 149 -0.24 -1.42 -7.10
N TYR A 150 -0.66 -0.43 -6.33
CA TYR A 150 -0.97 0.91 -6.82
C TYR A 150 0.29 1.71 -7.20
N GLU A 151 1.44 1.32 -6.66
CA GLU A 151 2.75 1.87 -6.98
C GLU A 151 3.60 0.81 -7.70
N ALA A 152 3.19 0.37 -8.88
CA ALA A 152 3.87 -0.67 -9.67
C ALA A 152 4.54 -0.13 -10.94
N ASN A 153 4.42 1.16 -11.24
CA ASN A 153 5.11 1.78 -12.38
C ASN A 153 6.61 1.83 -12.11
N THR A 154 7.41 1.30 -13.03
CA THR A 154 8.88 1.29 -12.93
C THR A 154 9.54 2.18 -13.99
N GLU A 155 8.77 2.98 -14.70
CA GLU A 155 9.26 3.86 -15.78
C GLU A 155 10.36 4.81 -15.29
N TYR A 156 10.22 5.32 -14.07
CA TYR A 156 11.16 6.27 -13.48
C TYR A 156 12.32 5.61 -12.70
N CYS A 157 12.43 4.29 -12.69
CA CYS A 157 13.53 3.61 -12.00
C CYS A 157 14.93 4.03 -12.46
N GLN A 158 15.08 4.49 -13.70
CA GLN A 158 16.35 5.01 -14.23
C GLN A 158 16.84 6.28 -13.51
N LEU A 159 15.99 6.97 -12.75
CA LEU A 159 16.42 8.14 -11.96
C LEU A 159 17.42 7.78 -10.86
N TRP A 160 17.48 6.51 -10.47
CA TRP A 160 18.32 6.00 -9.37
C TRP A 160 19.38 4.99 -9.81
N GLN A 161 19.68 4.92 -11.11
CA GLN A 161 20.70 4.02 -11.68
C GLN A 161 21.99 4.74 -12.03
#